data_b886e2fd02787d3c846dd8cf909478f9
#
_entry.id   b886e2fd02787d3c846dd8cf909478f9
#
_cell.length_a   1.000
_cell.length_b   1.000
_cell.length_c   1.000
_cell.angle_alpha   90.00
_cell.angle_beta   90.00
_cell.angle_gamma   90.00
#
_symmetry.space_group_name_H-M   'P 1'
#
loop_
_entity.id
_entity.type
_entity.pdbx_description
1 polymer ?
#
loop_
_entity_poly.entity_id
_entity_poly.type
_entity_poly.pdbx_seq_one_letter_code
_entity_poly.pdbx_strand_id
1 'polypeptide(L)'
;MQRRRFFRGALTGLALACVTCAPSAEAPVAPIEPSTPAAPSYTPPVVTPESHDLDLADVERLMEDLSNWGRWGPDDQLGAANLITPAKRLEAIALATEGITVSLEHPLLTEEAADVPSPFQRRILNVPEATAEPVFYASVSDSYTISYHGYSHSHLDSLCHIFYKGQMYNGVSQDTVTEAGCSNASIINLHGGVVTRGVLFDIPRLKGVDYLEPGTPIYQEDLEAWEEMAGVTVRPGDAIFIRTGRWARRAELGPWNVSQGAAGLHASTMPWVKARDVSFLGSDVAADVVPSQIEGVPLPVHQLTIVAMGVDLFDNQDLEALAETAAAQNRWEFMLVAAPLAVETGTGSPVNALAIF
;
A
#
# COMPACT_ATOMS: atom_id res chain seq x y z
N MET A 1 -22.26 54.19 -60.35
CA MET A 1 -23.00 53.97 -61.60
C MET A 1 -23.69 52.64 -61.56
N GLN A 2 -25.07 52.69 -61.78
CA GLN A 2 -25.94 51.63 -62.25
C GLN A 2 -26.05 50.33 -61.38
N ARG A 3 -27.23 49.76 -61.19
CA ARG A 3 -28.68 50.13 -61.27
C ARG A 3 -29.45 49.13 -60.43
N ARG A 4 -30.51 49.60 -59.79
CA ARG A 4 -31.55 48.80 -59.09
C ARG A 4 -32.33 47.93 -60.08
N ARG A 5 -32.76 46.76 -59.66
CA ARG A 5 -34.02 46.18 -60.15
C ARG A 5 -34.81 45.55 -59.00
N PHE A 6 -36.02 46.10 -58.84
CA PHE A 6 -37.11 45.55 -58.02
C PHE A 6 -37.79 44.38 -58.77
N PHE A 7 -38.13 43.34 -58.05
CA PHE A 7 -39.22 42.46 -58.47
C PHE A 7 -40.19 42.30 -57.29
N ARG A 8 -41.47 42.68 -57.56
CA ARG A 8 -42.64 42.36 -56.75
C ARG A 8 -43.15 40.98 -57.17
N GLY A 9 -43.52 40.13 -56.20
CA GLY A 9 -44.19 38.87 -56.43
C GLY A 9 -45.06 38.47 -55.23
N ALA A 10 -46.30 38.24 -55.52
CA ALA A 10 -47.54 38.06 -54.80
C ALA A 10 -47.53 37.22 -53.50
N LEU A 11 -48.32 37.70 -52.54
CA LEU A 11 -48.81 36.97 -51.35
C LEU A 11 -49.81 35.85 -51.80
N THR A 12 -49.48 34.62 -51.40
CA THR A 12 -50.47 33.54 -51.19
C THR A 12 -50.39 33.09 -49.75
N GLY A 13 -51.44 33.33 -49.00
CA GLY A 13 -51.54 32.94 -47.60
C GLY A 13 -51.69 31.43 -47.47
N LEU A 14 -50.87 30.84 -46.65
CA LEU A 14 -51.06 29.45 -46.17
C LEU A 14 -51.33 29.51 -44.64
N ALA A 15 -52.54 29.11 -44.28
CA ALA A 15 -52.93 29.02 -42.86
C ALA A 15 -52.16 27.85 -42.18
N LEU A 16 -51.31 28.18 -41.24
CA LEU A 16 -50.59 27.22 -40.42
C LEU A 16 -51.46 26.86 -39.20
N ALA A 17 -51.96 25.62 -39.17
CA ALA A 17 -52.64 25.09 -37.98
C ALA A 17 -51.57 24.79 -36.91
N CYS A 18 -51.58 25.57 -35.82
CA CYS A 18 -50.79 25.25 -34.63
C CYS A 18 -51.38 24.02 -33.92
N VAL A 19 -50.69 22.88 -34.04
CA VAL A 19 -50.91 21.75 -33.14
C VAL A 19 -50.12 22.02 -31.87
N THR A 20 -50.79 22.38 -30.79
CA THR A 20 -50.21 22.49 -29.46
C THR A 20 -49.95 21.08 -28.92
N CYS A 21 -48.70 20.60 -29.00
CA CYS A 21 -48.28 19.45 -28.20
C CYS A 21 -48.12 19.92 -26.74
N ALA A 22 -49.00 19.44 -25.88
CA ALA A 22 -48.78 19.55 -24.45
C ALA A 22 -47.62 18.65 -24.05
N PRO A 23 -46.67 19.13 -23.19
CA PRO A 23 -45.60 18.28 -22.66
C PRO A 23 -46.21 17.21 -21.75
N SER A 24 -46.00 15.95 -22.07
CA SER A 24 -46.26 14.84 -21.16
C SER A 24 -45.31 15.00 -19.95
N ALA A 25 -45.90 15.12 -18.77
CA ALA A 25 -45.13 15.10 -17.53
C ALA A 25 -44.49 13.70 -17.38
N GLU A 26 -43.18 13.61 -17.50
CA GLU A 26 -42.44 12.41 -17.11
C GLU A 26 -42.66 12.19 -15.60
N ALA A 27 -43.06 10.98 -15.25
CA ALA A 27 -43.14 10.57 -13.84
C ALA A 27 -41.77 10.65 -13.22
N PRO A 28 -41.61 11.11 -11.95
CA PRO A 28 -40.35 11.14 -11.29
C PRO A 28 -39.74 9.72 -11.21
N VAL A 29 -38.58 9.55 -11.80
CA VAL A 29 -37.76 8.33 -11.66
C VAL A 29 -37.38 8.23 -10.19
N ALA A 30 -37.84 7.18 -9.51
CA ALA A 30 -37.42 6.91 -8.13
C ALA A 30 -35.92 6.80 -8.07
N PRO A 31 -35.24 7.33 -7.02
CA PRO A 31 -33.80 7.16 -6.84
C PRO A 31 -33.49 5.65 -6.82
N ILE A 32 -32.59 5.23 -7.69
CA ILE A 32 -32.01 3.89 -7.61
C ILE A 32 -31.09 3.94 -6.40
N GLU A 33 -31.52 3.38 -5.28
CA GLU A 33 -30.60 3.14 -4.15
C GLU A 33 -29.49 2.23 -4.66
N PRO A 34 -28.21 2.62 -4.50
CA PRO A 34 -27.10 1.74 -4.86
C PRO A 34 -27.16 0.52 -3.94
N SER A 35 -27.62 -0.62 -4.45
CA SER A 35 -27.46 -1.88 -3.76
C SER A 35 -26.00 -2.24 -3.79
N THR A 36 -25.28 -2.00 -2.69
CA THR A 36 -23.94 -2.54 -2.50
C THR A 36 -24.07 -4.06 -2.57
N PRO A 37 -23.41 -4.74 -3.51
CA PRO A 37 -23.42 -6.19 -3.55
C PRO A 37 -22.87 -6.68 -2.20
N ALA A 38 -23.59 -7.55 -1.51
CA ALA A 38 -23.05 -8.21 -0.33
C ALA A 38 -21.74 -8.89 -0.73
N ALA A 39 -20.66 -8.59 -0.03
CA ALA A 39 -19.38 -9.23 -0.27
C ALA A 39 -19.59 -10.75 -0.15
N PRO A 40 -19.03 -11.55 -1.07
CA PRO A 40 -19.15 -13.00 -0.99
C PRO A 40 -18.66 -13.47 0.37
N SER A 41 -19.43 -14.37 1.01
CA SER A 41 -19.06 -14.96 2.29
C SER A 41 -17.76 -15.74 2.11
N TYR A 42 -16.67 -15.26 2.71
CA TYR A 42 -15.40 -15.96 2.74
C TYR A 42 -15.17 -16.47 4.17
N THR A 43 -14.84 -17.74 4.28
CA THR A 43 -14.41 -18.33 5.54
C THR A 43 -12.92 -18.64 5.42
N PRO A 44 -12.05 -17.97 6.19
CA PRO A 44 -10.62 -18.22 6.12
C PRO A 44 -10.30 -19.64 6.58
N PRO A 45 -9.22 -20.24 6.07
CA PRO A 45 -8.70 -21.50 6.60
C PRO A 45 -8.35 -21.36 8.07
N VAL A 46 -8.65 -22.40 8.85
CA VAL A 46 -8.17 -22.49 10.24
C VAL A 46 -6.69 -22.88 10.20
N VAL A 47 -5.85 -22.04 10.81
CA VAL A 47 -4.41 -22.27 10.93
C VAL A 47 -4.10 -22.61 12.38
N THR A 48 -3.43 -23.74 12.59
CA THR A 48 -2.90 -24.05 13.93
C THR A 48 -1.73 -23.11 14.19
N PRO A 49 -1.73 -22.34 15.30
CA PRO A 49 -0.61 -21.48 15.63
C PRO A 49 0.71 -22.27 15.74
N GLU A 50 1.76 -21.72 15.14
CA GLU A 50 3.12 -22.21 15.36
C GLU A 50 3.58 -21.92 16.79
N SER A 51 4.61 -22.64 17.24
CA SER A 51 5.28 -22.31 18.51
C SER A 51 5.82 -20.88 18.49
N HIS A 52 5.77 -20.20 19.62
CA HIS A 52 6.46 -18.93 19.79
C HIS A 52 7.98 -19.11 19.97
N ASP A 53 8.42 -20.33 20.25
CA ASP A 53 9.84 -20.69 20.42
C ASP A 53 10.33 -21.41 19.16
N LEU A 54 10.57 -20.63 18.09
CA LEU A 54 11.10 -21.12 16.83
C LEU A 54 12.63 -21.07 16.83
N ASP A 55 13.24 -22.03 16.13
CA ASP A 55 14.66 -22.04 15.85
C ASP A 55 14.96 -21.87 14.34
N LEU A 56 16.24 -21.91 13.97
CA LEU A 56 16.67 -21.81 12.57
C LEU A 56 16.07 -22.95 11.71
N ALA A 57 15.95 -24.16 12.24
CA ALA A 57 15.39 -25.29 11.48
C ALA A 57 13.89 -25.09 11.20
N ASP A 58 13.18 -24.48 12.12
CA ASP A 58 11.77 -24.10 11.91
C ASP A 58 11.64 -23.05 10.80
N VAL A 59 12.51 -22.03 10.79
CA VAL A 59 12.50 -21.04 9.70
C VAL A 59 12.83 -21.70 8.37
N GLU A 60 13.81 -22.60 8.31
CA GLU A 60 14.13 -23.36 7.10
C GLU A 60 12.94 -24.19 6.60
N ARG A 61 12.23 -24.85 7.51
CA ARG A 61 10.98 -25.58 7.21
C ARG A 61 9.90 -24.64 6.68
N LEU A 62 9.68 -23.49 7.33
CA LEU A 62 8.69 -22.50 6.91
C LEU A 62 9.02 -21.91 5.52
N MET A 63 10.29 -21.71 5.18
CA MET A 63 10.70 -21.28 3.84
C MET A 63 10.25 -22.27 2.74
N GLU A 64 10.22 -23.56 3.04
CA GLU A 64 9.73 -24.58 2.12
C GLU A 64 8.20 -24.67 2.12
N ASP A 65 7.58 -24.77 3.30
CA ASP A 65 6.15 -25.00 3.48
C ASP A 65 5.29 -23.83 2.97
N LEU A 66 5.77 -22.59 3.11
CA LEU A 66 5.06 -21.38 2.73
C LEU A 66 5.37 -20.92 1.30
N SER A 67 6.24 -21.61 0.59
CA SER A 67 6.68 -21.20 -0.75
C SER A 67 5.51 -21.10 -1.74
N ASN A 68 5.51 -20.02 -2.51
CA ASN A 68 4.66 -19.81 -3.69
C ASN A 68 5.43 -20.01 -5.01
N TRP A 69 6.67 -20.48 -4.94
CA TRP A 69 7.48 -20.67 -6.14
C TRP A 69 6.77 -21.57 -7.16
N GLY A 70 6.73 -21.11 -8.40
CA GLY A 70 6.04 -21.81 -9.48
C GLY A 70 4.51 -21.71 -9.46
N ARG A 71 3.88 -21.14 -8.44
CA ARG A 71 2.42 -21.02 -8.33
C ARG A 71 1.79 -20.31 -9.52
N TRP A 72 2.43 -19.27 -10.04
CA TRP A 72 2.01 -18.50 -11.20
C TRP A 72 2.90 -18.72 -12.42
N GLY A 73 3.71 -19.77 -12.40
CA GLY A 73 4.63 -20.16 -13.46
C GLY A 73 6.10 -19.91 -13.12
N PRO A 74 7.02 -20.56 -13.84
CA PRO A 74 8.45 -20.50 -13.52
C PRO A 74 9.08 -19.13 -13.80
N ASP A 75 8.48 -18.33 -14.66
CA ASP A 75 8.96 -17.00 -15.05
C ASP A 75 8.22 -15.87 -14.34
N ASP A 76 7.36 -16.19 -13.35
CA ASP A 76 6.60 -15.20 -12.60
C ASP A 76 7.52 -14.30 -11.76
N GLN A 77 7.25 -13.00 -11.83
CA GLN A 77 7.99 -11.95 -11.15
C GLN A 77 7.08 -11.02 -10.30
N LEU A 78 5.80 -11.36 -10.18
CA LEU A 78 4.80 -10.56 -9.46
C LEU A 78 4.43 -11.18 -8.10
N GLY A 79 4.70 -12.46 -7.90
CA GLY A 79 4.36 -13.12 -6.65
C GLY A 79 2.89 -12.98 -6.29
N ALA A 80 2.62 -12.65 -5.03
CA ALA A 80 1.28 -12.52 -4.49
C ALA A 80 0.48 -11.33 -5.08
N ALA A 81 1.13 -10.38 -5.76
CA ALA A 81 0.42 -9.32 -6.49
C ALA A 81 -0.47 -9.87 -7.62
N ASN A 82 -0.21 -11.10 -8.11
CA ASN A 82 -1.10 -11.83 -9.03
C ASN A 82 -2.52 -12.07 -8.46
N LEU A 83 -2.67 -12.05 -7.15
CA LEU A 83 -3.98 -12.20 -6.47
C LEU A 83 -4.87 -10.95 -6.63
N ILE A 84 -4.29 -9.81 -7.01
CA ILE A 84 -5.04 -8.58 -7.28
C ILE A 84 -5.65 -8.64 -8.67
N THR A 85 -6.70 -9.41 -8.80
CA THR A 85 -7.48 -9.56 -10.04
C THR A 85 -8.29 -8.30 -10.36
N PRO A 86 -8.82 -8.14 -11.60
CA PRO A 86 -9.77 -7.06 -11.88
C PRO A 86 -10.98 -7.05 -10.94
N ALA A 87 -11.51 -8.22 -10.55
CA ALA A 87 -12.59 -8.33 -9.59
C ALA A 87 -12.19 -7.81 -8.20
N LYS A 88 -10.97 -8.14 -7.74
CA LYS A 88 -10.44 -7.65 -6.47
C LYS A 88 -10.27 -6.13 -6.46
N ARG A 89 -9.82 -5.54 -7.59
CA ARG A 89 -9.75 -4.07 -7.73
C ARG A 89 -11.11 -3.41 -7.66
N LEU A 90 -12.13 -3.99 -8.31
CA LEU A 90 -13.51 -3.46 -8.25
C LEU A 90 -14.10 -3.59 -6.85
N GLU A 91 -13.78 -4.66 -6.12
CA GLU A 91 -14.14 -4.81 -4.70
C GLU A 91 -13.52 -3.68 -3.85
N ALA A 92 -12.24 -3.39 -4.05
CA ALA A 92 -11.57 -2.30 -3.35
C ALA A 92 -12.16 -0.92 -3.69
N ILE A 93 -12.43 -0.65 -4.96
CA ILE A 93 -13.04 0.61 -5.41
C ILE A 93 -14.42 0.83 -4.76
N ALA A 94 -15.19 -0.23 -4.54
CA ALA A 94 -16.49 -0.14 -3.90
C ALA A 94 -16.42 0.29 -2.42
N LEU A 95 -15.24 0.27 -1.79
CA LEU A 95 -15.02 0.75 -0.42
C LEU A 95 -14.89 2.29 -0.34
N ALA A 96 -14.60 2.96 -1.45
CA ALA A 96 -14.44 4.42 -1.48
C ALA A 96 -15.84 5.09 -1.49
N THR A 97 -16.52 5.11 -0.34
CA THR A 97 -17.88 5.59 -0.20
C THR A 97 -18.01 6.98 0.41
N GLU A 98 -17.01 7.39 1.23
CA GLU A 98 -17.01 8.65 1.96
C GLU A 98 -16.14 9.73 1.29
N GLY A 99 -15.24 9.33 0.38
CA GLY A 99 -14.31 10.24 -0.28
C GLY A 99 -13.21 10.78 0.66
N ILE A 100 -12.98 10.12 1.80
CA ILE A 100 -11.93 10.47 2.74
C ILE A 100 -10.62 9.83 2.28
N THR A 101 -9.57 10.63 2.13
CA THR A 101 -8.24 10.16 1.73
C THR A 101 -7.24 10.36 2.87
N VAL A 102 -6.49 9.32 3.19
CA VAL A 102 -5.43 9.33 4.21
C VAL A 102 -4.12 8.91 3.58
N SER A 103 -3.07 9.73 3.75
CA SER A 103 -1.69 9.37 3.39
C SER A 103 -1.14 8.39 4.41
N LEU A 104 -0.44 7.36 3.95
CA LEU A 104 0.29 6.41 4.78
C LEU A 104 1.79 6.71 4.82
N GLU A 105 2.21 7.84 4.25
CA GLU A 105 3.62 8.27 4.27
C GLU A 105 3.87 9.24 5.43
N HIS A 106 4.90 8.96 6.23
CA HIS A 106 5.45 9.94 7.14
C HIS A 106 6.19 11.03 6.33
N PRO A 107 6.03 12.32 6.68
CA PRO A 107 6.82 13.38 6.03
C PRO A 107 8.31 13.05 6.05
N LEU A 108 8.98 13.24 4.89
CA LEU A 108 10.38 12.87 4.71
C LEU A 108 11.28 13.56 5.74
N LEU A 109 12.06 12.77 6.47
CA LEU A 109 12.93 13.24 7.54
C LEU A 109 14.21 13.82 6.95
N THR A 110 14.45 15.11 7.22
CA THR A 110 15.56 15.90 6.64
C THR A 110 16.72 16.10 7.61
N GLU A 111 16.59 15.66 8.85
CA GLU A 111 17.60 15.81 9.89
C GLU A 111 18.09 14.44 10.34
N GLU A 112 19.39 14.35 10.62
CA GLU A 112 20.01 13.15 11.15
C GLU A 112 19.50 12.87 12.57
N ALA A 113 19.13 11.61 12.82
CA ALA A 113 18.65 11.15 14.12
C ALA A 113 19.02 9.67 14.33
N ALA A 114 18.76 9.13 15.51
CA ALA A 114 19.06 7.73 15.82
C ALA A 114 18.39 6.72 14.89
N ASP A 115 17.21 7.07 14.35
CA ASP A 115 16.45 6.30 13.38
C ASP A 115 16.58 6.85 11.94
N VAL A 116 17.40 7.89 11.72
CA VAL A 116 17.58 8.56 10.42
C VAL A 116 19.07 8.73 10.12
N PRO A 117 19.79 7.63 9.82
CA PRO A 117 21.22 7.71 9.52
C PRO A 117 21.53 8.34 8.14
N SER A 118 20.56 8.37 7.24
CA SER A 118 20.67 8.94 5.89
C SER A 118 19.43 9.79 5.60
N PRO A 119 19.42 11.07 6.06
CA PRO A 119 18.30 11.97 5.87
C PRO A 119 17.97 12.22 4.39
N PHE A 120 16.71 12.49 4.11
CA PHE A 120 16.28 12.98 2.80
C PHE A 120 16.95 14.32 2.48
N GLN A 121 17.46 14.44 1.26
CA GLN A 121 18.12 15.64 0.78
C GLN A 121 17.34 16.27 -0.38
N ARG A 122 17.03 17.55 -0.23
CA ARG A 122 16.47 18.38 -1.31
C ARG A 122 17.46 19.45 -1.67
N ARG A 123 17.72 19.61 -2.97
CA ARG A 123 18.51 20.71 -3.52
C ARG A 123 17.65 21.53 -4.46
N ILE A 124 17.53 22.83 -4.17
CA ILE A 124 16.94 23.79 -5.13
C ILE A 124 17.99 24.06 -6.20
N LEU A 125 17.63 23.87 -7.47
CA LEU A 125 18.56 23.98 -8.60
C LEU A 125 18.60 25.40 -9.14
N ASN A 126 17.46 26.11 -9.17
CA ASN A 126 17.37 27.50 -9.54
C ASN A 126 16.35 28.24 -8.68
N VAL A 127 16.77 29.39 -8.21
CA VAL A 127 15.92 30.33 -7.46
C VAL A 127 15.77 31.58 -8.33
N PRO A 128 14.56 32.07 -8.58
CA PRO A 128 14.37 33.35 -9.30
C PRO A 128 15.10 34.47 -8.59
N GLU A 129 15.89 35.26 -9.34
CA GLU A 129 16.53 36.45 -8.80
C GLU A 129 15.49 37.51 -8.46
N ALA A 130 15.71 38.21 -7.34
CA ALA A 130 14.91 39.37 -7.01
C ALA A 130 15.22 40.49 -8.02
N THR A 131 14.25 40.86 -8.83
CA THR A 131 14.36 41.94 -9.82
C THR A 131 13.48 43.12 -9.42
N ALA A 132 13.90 44.37 -9.79
CA ALA A 132 13.12 45.57 -9.54
C ALA A 132 11.78 45.58 -10.31
N GLU A 133 11.75 44.90 -11.47
CA GLU A 133 10.57 44.76 -12.31
C GLU A 133 10.16 43.30 -12.40
N PRO A 134 8.85 42.99 -12.37
CA PRO A 134 8.36 41.63 -12.53
C PRO A 134 8.77 41.04 -13.88
N VAL A 135 9.35 39.83 -13.89
CA VAL A 135 9.63 39.10 -15.12
C VAL A 135 8.36 38.43 -15.62
N PHE A 136 8.22 38.30 -16.95
CA PHE A 136 7.05 37.63 -17.55
C PHE A 136 6.91 36.16 -17.13
N TYR A 137 8.04 35.49 -16.89
CA TYR A 137 8.07 34.07 -16.49
C TYR A 137 9.26 33.78 -15.57
N ALA A 138 9.02 33.05 -14.51
CA ALA A 138 10.05 32.50 -13.62
C ALA A 138 9.60 31.12 -13.15
N SER A 139 10.56 30.27 -12.87
CA SER A 139 10.31 28.92 -12.32
C SER A 139 11.35 28.55 -11.27
N VAL A 140 10.98 27.61 -10.40
CA VAL A 140 11.89 26.97 -9.44
C VAL A 140 11.95 25.50 -9.80
N SER A 141 13.12 24.89 -9.69
CA SER A 141 13.31 23.45 -9.83
C SER A 141 14.18 22.92 -8.71
N ASP A 142 13.99 21.64 -8.41
CA ASP A 142 14.73 20.95 -7.37
C ASP A 142 15.12 19.54 -7.79
N SER A 143 15.98 18.92 -6.99
CA SER A 143 16.35 17.52 -7.08
C SER A 143 16.31 16.88 -5.70
N TYR A 144 16.05 15.58 -5.65
CA TYR A 144 15.95 14.80 -4.43
C TYR A 144 16.96 13.67 -4.41
N THR A 145 17.47 13.37 -3.21
CA THR A 145 18.21 12.15 -2.92
C THR A 145 17.58 11.50 -1.69
N ILE A 146 17.22 10.24 -1.81
CA ILE A 146 16.60 9.45 -0.74
C ILE A 146 17.20 8.06 -0.69
N SER A 147 17.65 7.64 0.50
CA SER A 147 17.98 6.25 0.82
C SER A 147 16.78 5.69 1.59
N TYR A 148 15.90 4.97 0.90
CA TYR A 148 14.60 4.61 1.46
C TYR A 148 14.61 3.27 2.19
N HIS A 149 15.39 2.28 1.77
CA HIS A 149 15.52 1.03 2.52
C HIS A 149 16.03 1.25 3.94
N GLY A 150 15.50 0.51 4.88
CA GLY A 150 15.77 0.65 6.31
C GLY A 150 14.60 1.28 7.06
N TYR A 151 14.86 2.10 8.10
CA TYR A 151 13.84 2.51 9.07
C TYR A 151 13.46 4.00 9.02
N SER A 152 13.88 4.73 7.98
CA SER A 152 13.73 6.19 7.97
C SER A 152 12.52 6.69 7.18
N HIS A 153 12.26 6.09 6.02
CA HIS A 153 11.31 6.60 5.05
C HIS A 153 10.34 5.52 4.60
N SER A 154 9.09 5.92 4.33
CA SER A 154 8.06 5.03 3.80
C SER A 154 8.45 4.54 2.41
N HIS A 155 8.41 3.23 2.20
CA HIS A 155 8.80 2.62 0.94
C HIS A 155 8.07 1.29 0.70
N LEU A 156 8.19 0.81 -0.53
CA LEU A 156 7.74 -0.51 -0.97
C LEU A 156 8.95 -1.30 -1.44
N ASP A 157 9.19 -2.43 -0.81
CA ASP A 157 10.21 -3.38 -1.22
C ASP A 157 9.71 -4.25 -2.37
N SER A 158 10.56 -4.48 -3.35
CA SER A 158 10.28 -5.45 -4.42
C SER A 158 10.83 -6.83 -4.09
N LEU A 159 10.38 -7.86 -4.81
CA LEU A 159 10.76 -9.24 -4.58
C LEU A 159 12.26 -9.54 -4.82
N CYS A 160 13.00 -8.60 -5.37
CA CYS A 160 14.46 -8.71 -5.53
C CYS A 160 15.27 -8.05 -4.41
N HIS A 161 14.61 -7.53 -3.37
CA HIS A 161 15.30 -6.84 -2.27
C HIS A 161 15.99 -7.80 -1.29
N ILE A 162 15.39 -8.96 -1.02
CA ILE A 162 15.85 -9.92 -0.01
C ILE A 162 16.26 -11.25 -0.66
N PHE A 163 17.26 -11.89 -0.04
CA PHE A 163 17.76 -13.19 -0.48
C PHE A 163 17.75 -14.20 0.66
N TYR A 164 17.52 -15.45 0.31
CA TYR A 164 17.67 -16.60 1.21
C TYR A 164 18.52 -17.66 0.53
N LYS A 165 19.63 -18.06 1.16
CA LYS A 165 20.60 -19.02 0.62
C LYS A 165 21.00 -18.72 -0.85
N GLY A 166 21.19 -17.41 -1.18
CA GLY A 166 21.62 -16.98 -2.51
C GLY A 166 20.52 -16.92 -3.57
N GLN A 167 19.26 -17.03 -3.18
CA GLN A 167 18.11 -16.96 -4.08
C GLN A 167 17.09 -15.92 -3.61
N MET A 168 16.46 -15.23 -4.55
CA MET A 168 15.27 -14.42 -4.35
C MET A 168 14.01 -15.24 -4.71
N TYR A 169 12.84 -14.59 -4.68
CA TYR A 169 11.57 -15.19 -5.06
C TYR A 169 11.68 -16.00 -6.36
N ASN A 170 10.94 -17.09 -6.42
CA ASN A 170 10.85 -18.03 -7.55
C ASN A 170 12.19 -18.72 -7.92
N GLY A 171 13.14 -18.78 -6.96
CA GLY A 171 14.42 -19.48 -7.13
C GLY A 171 15.44 -18.75 -7.99
N VAL A 172 15.22 -17.47 -8.30
CA VAL A 172 16.15 -16.68 -9.12
C VAL A 172 17.43 -16.40 -8.31
N SER A 173 18.60 -16.63 -8.94
CA SER A 173 19.90 -16.41 -8.28
C SER A 173 20.13 -14.93 -7.96
N GLN A 174 20.71 -14.66 -6.79
CA GLN A 174 21.20 -13.32 -6.42
C GLN A 174 22.22 -12.76 -7.41
N ASP A 175 22.93 -13.59 -8.17
CA ASP A 175 23.91 -13.17 -9.18
C ASP A 175 23.28 -12.38 -10.35
N THR A 176 21.94 -12.40 -10.46
CA THR A 176 21.19 -11.56 -11.40
C THR A 176 21.08 -10.10 -10.96
N VAL A 177 21.47 -9.79 -9.72
CA VAL A 177 21.56 -8.41 -9.20
C VAL A 177 23.00 -7.93 -9.33
N THR A 178 23.17 -6.77 -9.96
CA THR A 178 24.47 -6.15 -10.22
C THR A 178 24.43 -4.67 -9.80
N GLU A 179 25.50 -3.94 -10.05
CA GLU A 179 25.52 -2.47 -9.90
C GLU A 179 24.49 -1.77 -10.80
N ALA A 180 24.02 -2.44 -11.86
CA ALA A 180 22.93 -1.94 -12.71
C ALA A 180 21.53 -2.21 -12.12
N GLY A 181 21.44 -2.89 -10.99
CA GLY A 181 20.21 -3.23 -10.28
C GLY A 181 19.73 -4.65 -10.53
N CYS A 182 18.45 -4.90 -10.28
CA CYS A 182 17.79 -6.20 -10.39
C CYS A 182 17.28 -6.43 -11.82
N SER A 183 17.73 -7.47 -12.50
CA SER A 183 17.19 -7.84 -13.81
C SER A 183 15.88 -8.65 -13.73
N ASN A 184 15.51 -9.15 -12.54
CA ASN A 184 14.30 -9.91 -12.28
C ASN A 184 13.59 -9.37 -11.03
N ALA A 185 12.27 -9.52 -11.00
CA ALA A 185 11.41 -9.21 -9.86
C ALA A 185 11.62 -7.78 -9.27
N SER A 186 12.01 -6.83 -10.13
CA SER A 186 12.25 -5.44 -9.75
C SER A 186 10.96 -4.66 -9.60
N ILE A 187 11.02 -3.50 -8.94
CA ILE A 187 9.86 -2.64 -8.65
C ILE A 187 9.09 -2.20 -9.91
N ILE A 188 9.74 -2.18 -11.09
CA ILE A 188 9.08 -1.81 -12.35
C ILE A 188 7.89 -2.73 -12.66
N ASN A 189 7.89 -3.95 -12.16
CA ASN A 189 6.78 -4.89 -12.38
C ASN A 189 5.47 -4.40 -11.72
N LEU A 190 5.56 -3.50 -10.74
CA LEU A 190 4.43 -2.86 -10.07
C LEU A 190 4.08 -1.47 -10.63
N HIS A 191 4.66 -1.06 -11.79
CA HIS A 191 4.42 0.28 -12.37
C HIS A 191 2.95 0.53 -12.77
N GLY A 192 2.14 -0.52 -12.90
CA GLY A 192 0.69 -0.41 -13.08
C GLY A 192 -0.07 0.06 -11.84
N GLY A 193 0.64 0.20 -10.72
CA GLY A 193 0.10 0.56 -9.42
C GLY A 193 -0.55 -0.62 -8.69
N VAL A 194 -0.62 -0.49 -7.38
CA VAL A 194 -1.29 -1.39 -6.46
C VAL A 194 -2.64 -0.78 -6.11
N VAL A 195 -3.73 -1.45 -6.50
CA VAL A 195 -5.10 -1.07 -6.13
C VAL A 195 -5.78 -2.31 -5.59
N THR A 196 -5.98 -2.38 -4.28
CA THR A 196 -6.61 -3.53 -3.62
C THR A 196 -7.32 -3.10 -2.33
N ARG A 197 -7.99 -4.03 -1.68
CA ARG A 197 -8.53 -3.81 -0.34
C ARG A 197 -7.37 -3.83 0.66
N GLY A 198 -7.23 -2.74 1.43
CA GLY A 198 -6.36 -2.66 2.60
C GLY A 198 -7.13 -3.00 3.87
N VAL A 199 -6.49 -3.65 4.82
CA VAL A 199 -7.03 -3.95 6.17
C VAL A 199 -6.01 -3.49 7.21
N LEU A 200 -6.43 -2.61 8.12
CA LEU A 200 -5.61 -2.14 9.24
C LEU A 200 -5.75 -3.09 10.43
N PHE A 201 -4.61 -3.47 10.99
CA PHE A 201 -4.45 -4.15 12.29
C PHE A 201 -3.86 -3.14 13.28
N ASP A 202 -4.70 -2.53 14.10
CA ASP A 202 -4.29 -1.57 15.14
C ASP A 202 -4.01 -2.33 16.45
N ILE A 203 -2.81 -2.91 16.55
CA ILE A 203 -2.45 -3.78 17.69
C ILE A 203 -2.34 -2.99 19.01
N PRO A 204 -1.79 -1.76 19.06
CA PRO A 204 -1.88 -0.95 20.28
C PRO A 204 -3.31 -0.79 20.78
N ARG A 205 -4.27 -0.48 19.92
CA ARG A 205 -5.69 -0.38 20.29
C ARG A 205 -6.24 -1.68 20.85
N LEU A 206 -5.91 -2.83 20.25
CA LEU A 206 -6.28 -4.15 20.78
C LEU A 206 -5.77 -4.35 22.20
N LYS A 207 -4.53 -3.91 22.46
CA LYS A 207 -3.86 -4.07 23.76
C LYS A 207 -4.16 -2.93 24.74
N GLY A 208 -4.92 -1.90 24.34
CA GLY A 208 -5.31 -0.77 25.19
C GLY A 208 -4.13 0.14 25.55
N VAL A 209 -3.16 0.30 24.66
CA VAL A 209 -1.97 1.16 24.79
C VAL A 209 -1.87 2.10 23.59
N ASP A 210 -1.07 3.16 23.69
CA ASP A 210 -0.87 4.10 22.58
C ASP A 210 0.12 3.55 21.53
N TYR A 211 1.12 2.79 22.00
CA TYR A 211 2.12 2.12 21.16
C TYR A 211 2.67 0.86 21.85
N LEU A 212 3.29 -0.02 21.06
CA LEU A 212 4.04 -1.16 21.56
C LEU A 212 5.48 -0.76 21.86
N GLU A 213 6.05 -1.30 22.94
CA GLU A 213 7.47 -1.10 23.23
C GLU A 213 8.36 -1.88 22.26
N PRO A 214 9.55 -1.33 21.92
CA PRO A 214 10.52 -2.03 21.06
C PRO A 214 10.81 -3.45 21.56
N GLY A 215 10.86 -4.41 20.64
CA GLY A 215 11.06 -5.83 20.94
C GLY A 215 9.77 -6.58 21.31
N THR A 216 8.61 -5.92 21.29
CA THR A 216 7.32 -6.59 21.54
C THR A 216 6.92 -7.40 20.30
N PRO A 217 6.81 -8.74 20.40
CA PRO A 217 6.32 -9.56 19.30
C PRO A 217 4.80 -9.48 19.17
N ILE A 218 4.32 -9.57 17.93
CA ILE A 218 2.91 -9.75 17.58
C ILE A 218 2.75 -11.18 17.10
N TYR A 219 1.84 -11.92 17.70
CA TYR A 219 1.60 -13.32 17.41
C TYR A 219 0.28 -13.53 16.63
N GLN A 220 0.05 -14.76 16.15
CA GLN A 220 -1.18 -15.11 15.42
C GLN A 220 -2.43 -14.80 16.23
N GLU A 221 -2.41 -15.06 17.53
CA GLU A 221 -3.53 -14.80 18.44
C GLU A 221 -3.90 -13.32 18.51
N ASP A 222 -2.93 -12.41 18.39
CA ASP A 222 -3.17 -10.97 18.32
C ASP A 222 -3.90 -10.60 17.02
N LEU A 223 -3.52 -11.24 15.89
CA LEU A 223 -4.16 -10.99 14.59
C LEU A 223 -5.60 -11.52 14.59
N GLU A 224 -5.84 -12.71 15.13
CA GLU A 224 -7.17 -13.30 15.24
C GLU A 224 -8.06 -12.51 16.20
N ALA A 225 -7.53 -12.09 17.34
CA ALA A 225 -8.25 -11.25 18.28
C ALA A 225 -8.62 -9.88 17.67
N TRP A 226 -7.74 -9.34 16.81
CA TRP A 226 -8.06 -8.12 16.07
C TRP A 226 -9.15 -8.34 15.04
N GLU A 227 -9.09 -9.40 14.21
CA GLU A 227 -10.16 -9.73 13.27
C GLU A 227 -11.53 -9.83 13.96
N GLU A 228 -11.58 -10.47 15.14
CA GLU A 228 -12.81 -10.58 15.94
C GLU A 228 -13.27 -9.22 16.47
N MET A 229 -12.37 -8.43 17.07
CA MET A 229 -12.70 -7.12 17.65
C MET A 229 -13.14 -6.11 16.58
N ALA A 230 -12.45 -6.10 15.45
CA ALA A 230 -12.68 -5.16 14.35
C ALA A 230 -13.86 -5.58 13.44
N GLY A 231 -14.32 -6.83 13.56
CA GLY A 231 -15.36 -7.39 12.69
C GLY A 231 -14.93 -7.50 11.24
N VAL A 232 -13.63 -7.67 10.98
CA VAL A 232 -13.05 -7.82 9.62
C VAL A 232 -12.51 -9.23 9.45
N THR A 233 -12.39 -9.66 8.21
CA THR A 233 -11.74 -10.91 7.84
C THR A 233 -10.83 -10.65 6.65
N VAL A 234 -9.57 -11.03 6.74
CA VAL A 234 -8.60 -10.93 5.64
C VAL A 234 -8.93 -11.98 4.58
N ARG A 235 -8.91 -11.57 3.32
CA ARG A 235 -9.30 -12.37 2.15
C ARG A 235 -8.18 -12.39 1.10
N PRO A 236 -8.14 -13.38 0.22
CA PRO A 236 -7.15 -13.44 -0.84
C PRO A 236 -7.04 -12.13 -1.63
N GLY A 237 -5.80 -11.68 -1.83
CA GLY A 237 -5.49 -10.44 -2.53
C GLY A 237 -5.62 -9.16 -1.71
N ASP A 238 -5.95 -9.26 -0.41
CA ASP A 238 -5.89 -8.10 0.50
C ASP A 238 -4.44 -7.70 0.77
N ALA A 239 -4.25 -6.41 1.04
CA ALA A 239 -3.06 -5.89 1.71
C ALA A 239 -3.38 -5.70 3.20
N ILE A 240 -2.51 -6.16 4.09
CA ILE A 240 -2.67 -5.93 5.53
C ILE A 240 -1.64 -4.92 6.02
N PHE A 241 -2.04 -4.03 6.94
CA PHE A 241 -1.17 -3.02 7.54
C PHE A 241 -1.17 -3.21 9.06
N ILE A 242 0.02 -3.45 9.61
CA ILE A 242 0.23 -3.70 11.05
C ILE A 242 0.72 -2.41 11.69
N ARG A 243 -0.12 -1.77 12.49
CA ARG A 243 0.27 -0.63 13.30
C ARG A 243 0.86 -1.12 14.61
N THR A 244 2.08 -0.66 14.93
CA THR A 244 2.75 -0.85 16.23
C THR A 244 2.71 0.41 17.09
N GLY A 245 2.38 1.57 16.50
CA GLY A 245 2.41 2.88 17.13
C GLY A 245 3.80 3.51 17.16
N ARG A 246 4.70 3.11 16.25
CA ARG A 246 6.07 3.62 16.19
C ARG A 246 6.11 5.15 16.15
N TRP A 247 5.28 5.78 15.33
CA TRP A 247 5.32 7.23 15.14
C TRP A 247 4.76 7.97 16.34
N ALA A 248 3.73 7.43 17.02
CA ALA A 248 3.25 7.93 18.31
C ALA A 248 4.35 7.88 19.37
N ARG A 249 5.05 6.74 19.50
CA ARG A 249 6.17 6.59 20.43
C ARG A 249 7.32 7.57 20.10
N ARG A 250 7.66 7.71 18.82
CA ARG A 250 8.69 8.64 18.37
C ARG A 250 8.34 10.10 18.69
N ALA A 251 7.08 10.47 18.55
CA ALA A 251 6.61 11.81 18.88
C ALA A 251 6.67 12.08 20.39
N GLU A 252 6.37 11.10 21.22
CA GLU A 252 6.37 11.24 22.68
C GLU A 252 7.77 11.14 23.28
N LEU A 253 8.56 10.13 22.92
CA LEU A 253 9.83 9.79 23.58
C LEU A 253 11.08 10.16 22.75
N GLY A 254 10.90 10.64 21.52
CA GLY A 254 11.97 10.95 20.59
C GLY A 254 12.48 9.74 19.81
N PRO A 255 13.42 9.98 18.86
CA PRO A 255 13.96 8.94 17.99
C PRO A 255 14.86 7.97 18.77
N TRP A 256 14.87 6.70 18.34
CA TRP A 256 15.75 5.66 18.88
C TRP A 256 16.33 4.82 17.75
N ASN A 257 17.34 4.01 18.04
CA ASN A 257 17.87 3.07 17.05
C ASN A 257 16.91 1.88 16.83
N VAL A 258 16.07 2.01 15.83
CA VAL A 258 15.04 1.02 15.48
C VAL A 258 15.65 -0.35 15.10
N SER A 259 16.84 -0.35 14.51
CA SER A 259 17.53 -1.61 14.17
C SER A 259 17.99 -2.43 15.39
N GLN A 260 17.95 -1.85 16.58
CA GLN A 260 18.25 -2.53 17.84
C GLN A 260 17.01 -2.91 18.65
N GLY A 261 15.85 -2.41 18.26
CA GLY A 261 14.59 -2.73 18.91
C GLY A 261 13.39 -2.15 18.18
N ALA A 262 12.50 -3.03 17.72
CA ALA A 262 11.23 -2.70 17.11
C ALA A 262 10.15 -3.70 17.53
N ALA A 263 8.93 -3.23 17.74
CA ALA A 263 7.78 -4.11 17.80
C ALA A 263 7.42 -4.57 16.38
N GLY A 264 6.91 -5.77 16.22
CA GLY A 264 6.52 -6.30 14.91
C GLY A 264 6.06 -7.75 14.97
N LEU A 265 5.77 -8.31 13.82
CA LEU A 265 5.33 -9.69 13.68
C LEU A 265 6.45 -10.67 14.07
N HIS A 266 6.09 -11.71 14.80
CA HIS A 266 6.94 -12.87 14.98
C HIS A 266 6.79 -13.82 13.78
N ALA A 267 7.86 -14.54 13.41
CA ALA A 267 7.85 -15.45 12.25
C ALA A 267 6.74 -16.52 12.32
N SER A 268 6.31 -16.91 13.52
CA SER A 268 5.20 -17.85 13.74
C SER A 268 3.86 -17.38 13.17
N THR A 269 3.72 -16.10 12.79
CA THR A 269 2.50 -15.57 12.14
C THR A 269 2.43 -15.86 10.65
N MET A 270 3.53 -16.24 10.03
CA MET A 270 3.62 -16.38 8.57
C MET A 270 2.71 -17.47 7.96
N PRO A 271 2.46 -18.62 8.63
CA PRO A 271 1.44 -19.57 8.17
C PRO A 271 0.04 -18.95 8.10
N TRP A 272 -0.32 -18.06 9.02
CA TRP A 272 -1.58 -17.32 9.00
C TRP A 272 -1.67 -16.37 7.82
N VAL A 273 -0.60 -15.61 7.53
CA VAL A 273 -0.48 -14.71 6.37
C VAL A 273 -0.62 -15.48 5.06
N LYS A 274 0.08 -16.62 4.97
CA LYS A 274 0.03 -17.55 3.82
C LYS A 274 -1.38 -18.09 3.57
N ALA A 275 -2.03 -18.59 4.62
CA ALA A 275 -3.34 -19.23 4.52
C ALA A 275 -4.45 -18.27 4.06
N ARG A 276 -4.27 -16.96 4.29
CA ARG A 276 -5.19 -15.90 3.85
C ARG A 276 -4.84 -15.33 2.48
N ASP A 277 -3.79 -15.84 1.85
CA ASP A 277 -3.35 -15.35 0.53
C ASP A 277 -3.21 -13.81 0.50
N VAL A 278 -2.51 -13.27 1.51
CA VAL A 278 -2.19 -11.84 1.58
C VAL A 278 -1.35 -11.44 0.37
N SER A 279 -1.69 -10.34 -0.29
CA SER A 279 -0.95 -9.87 -1.47
C SER A 279 0.19 -8.91 -1.13
N PHE A 280 0.01 -8.08 -0.11
CA PHE A 280 1.01 -7.14 0.41
C PHE A 280 0.93 -7.10 1.94
N LEU A 281 2.08 -6.96 2.59
CA LEU A 281 2.16 -6.72 4.02
C LEU A 281 2.79 -5.34 4.26
N GLY A 282 2.14 -4.53 5.09
CA GLY A 282 2.65 -3.22 5.48
C GLY A 282 2.83 -3.10 6.99
N SER A 283 3.74 -2.21 7.40
CA SER A 283 3.99 -1.90 8.81
C SER A 283 4.47 -0.46 8.96
N ASP A 284 4.27 0.09 10.15
CA ASP A 284 4.86 1.38 10.54
C ASP A 284 6.34 1.26 10.97
N VAL A 285 6.91 0.05 10.84
CA VAL A 285 8.34 -0.26 11.05
C VAL A 285 8.83 -1.05 9.83
N ALA A 286 9.47 -2.20 10.04
CA ALA A 286 9.93 -3.14 9.02
C ALA A 286 9.30 -4.54 9.24
N ALA A 287 8.02 -4.59 9.49
CA ALA A 287 7.21 -5.78 9.73
C ALA A 287 7.74 -6.75 10.83
N ASP A 288 9.03 -7.08 10.85
CA ASP A 288 9.65 -7.98 11.86
C ASP A 288 9.71 -7.37 13.26
N VAL A 289 9.51 -8.18 14.29
CA VAL A 289 9.98 -7.84 15.63
C VAL A 289 11.50 -7.86 15.67
N VAL A 290 12.12 -6.84 16.29
CA VAL A 290 13.58 -6.75 16.44
C VAL A 290 13.92 -6.65 17.93
N PRO A 291 14.76 -7.54 18.47
CA PRO A 291 15.32 -8.75 17.81
C PRO A 291 14.25 -9.77 17.45
N SER A 292 14.51 -10.60 16.44
CA SER A 292 13.56 -11.59 15.90
C SER A 292 13.14 -12.68 16.87
N GLN A 293 13.86 -12.80 18.00
CA GLN A 293 13.77 -13.89 18.99
C GLN A 293 14.21 -15.27 18.46
N ILE A 294 14.75 -15.34 17.25
CA ILE A 294 15.26 -16.55 16.62
C ILE A 294 16.78 -16.40 16.42
N GLU A 295 17.57 -17.22 17.10
CA GLU A 295 19.03 -17.13 17.04
C GLU A 295 19.53 -17.33 15.60
N GLY A 296 20.37 -16.39 15.13
CA GLY A 296 20.98 -16.45 13.80
C GLY A 296 20.10 -16.01 12.65
N VAL A 297 18.83 -15.63 12.89
CA VAL A 297 17.89 -15.18 11.84
C VAL A 297 17.38 -13.77 12.18
N PRO A 298 17.97 -12.70 11.62
CA PRO A 298 17.64 -11.32 12.04
C PRO A 298 16.29 -10.81 11.58
N LEU A 299 15.85 -11.14 10.36
CA LEU A 299 14.59 -10.65 9.75
C LEU A 299 13.84 -11.80 9.06
N PRO A 300 13.31 -12.76 9.83
CA PRO A 300 12.64 -13.94 9.27
C PRO A 300 11.33 -13.61 8.55
N VAL A 301 10.58 -12.57 8.99
CA VAL A 301 9.35 -12.15 8.31
C VAL A 301 9.66 -11.66 6.90
N HIS A 302 10.70 -10.84 6.71
CA HIS A 302 11.14 -10.41 5.38
C HIS A 302 11.52 -11.59 4.48
N GLN A 303 12.26 -12.58 5.02
CA GLN A 303 12.64 -13.75 4.23
C GLN A 303 11.43 -14.59 3.82
N LEU A 304 10.52 -14.86 4.76
CA LEU A 304 9.34 -15.67 4.53
C LEU A 304 8.33 -14.99 3.59
N THR A 305 8.15 -13.67 3.73
CA THR A 305 7.23 -12.91 2.86
C THR A 305 7.80 -12.70 1.46
N ILE A 306 8.94 -12.04 1.35
CA ILE A 306 9.50 -11.62 0.05
C ILE A 306 10.00 -12.85 -0.72
N VAL A 307 10.80 -13.71 -0.08
CA VAL A 307 11.47 -14.79 -0.82
C VAL A 307 10.58 -16.02 -0.96
N ALA A 308 9.98 -16.54 0.11
CA ALA A 308 9.16 -17.75 0.01
C ALA A 308 7.79 -17.47 -0.61
N MET A 309 7.05 -16.50 -0.06
CA MET A 309 5.66 -16.25 -0.47
C MET A 309 5.53 -15.32 -1.69
N GLY A 310 6.55 -14.53 -2.02
CA GLY A 310 6.47 -13.50 -3.07
C GLY A 310 5.49 -12.38 -2.70
N VAL A 311 5.50 -11.95 -1.44
CA VAL A 311 4.70 -10.85 -0.90
C VAL A 311 5.61 -9.64 -0.72
N ASP A 312 5.36 -8.57 -1.47
CA ASP A 312 6.08 -7.30 -1.33
C ASP A 312 5.71 -6.59 -0.03
N LEU A 313 6.64 -5.81 0.56
CA LEU A 313 6.46 -5.16 1.84
C LEU A 313 6.37 -3.64 1.73
N PHE A 314 5.38 -3.05 2.41
CA PHE A 314 5.30 -1.62 2.69
C PHE A 314 5.91 -1.32 4.05
N ASP A 315 7.13 -0.82 4.06
CA ASP A 315 7.85 -0.51 5.29
C ASP A 315 7.74 0.97 5.69
N ASN A 316 7.84 1.23 6.99
CA ASN A 316 7.85 2.55 7.61
C ASN A 316 6.66 3.45 7.23
N GLN A 317 5.49 2.86 7.04
CA GLN A 317 4.27 3.62 6.79
C GLN A 317 3.88 4.43 8.03
N ASP A 318 3.30 5.61 7.87
CA ASP A 318 2.67 6.32 8.99
C ASP A 318 1.20 5.91 9.08
N LEU A 319 0.90 5.08 10.06
CA LEU A 319 -0.44 4.52 10.25
C LEU A 319 -1.27 5.25 11.31
N GLU A 320 -0.75 6.35 11.90
CA GLU A 320 -1.45 7.07 12.97
C GLU A 320 -2.76 7.69 12.47
N ALA A 321 -2.70 8.50 11.41
CA ALA A 321 -3.88 9.13 10.82
C ALA A 321 -4.87 8.09 10.26
N LEU A 322 -4.36 6.96 9.75
CA LEU A 322 -5.21 5.85 9.31
C LEU A 322 -5.97 5.24 10.49
N ALA A 323 -5.29 4.99 11.61
CA ALA A 323 -5.91 4.41 12.82
C ALA A 323 -6.99 5.33 13.40
N GLU A 324 -6.74 6.64 13.45
CA GLU A 324 -7.72 7.64 13.88
C GLU A 324 -8.94 7.68 12.96
N THR A 325 -8.71 7.71 11.64
CA THR A 325 -9.80 7.75 10.65
C THR A 325 -10.61 6.46 10.67
N ALA A 326 -9.97 5.30 10.69
CA ALA A 326 -10.63 3.99 10.76
C ALA A 326 -11.50 3.87 12.02
N ALA A 327 -11.01 4.34 13.17
CA ALA A 327 -11.75 4.36 14.41
C ALA A 327 -12.96 5.30 14.35
N ALA A 328 -12.80 6.51 13.79
CA ALA A 328 -13.89 7.46 13.61
C ALA A 328 -14.98 6.93 12.67
N GLN A 329 -14.61 6.20 11.64
CA GLN A 329 -15.52 5.54 10.70
C GLN A 329 -16.05 4.20 11.22
N ASN A 330 -15.49 3.67 12.31
CA ASN A 330 -15.70 2.29 12.77
C ASN A 330 -15.56 1.28 11.62
N ARG A 331 -14.56 1.48 10.77
CA ARG A 331 -14.28 0.68 9.57
C ARG A 331 -12.77 0.52 9.39
N TRP A 332 -12.30 -0.71 9.40
CA TRP A 332 -10.88 -1.08 9.42
C TRP A 332 -10.37 -1.57 8.06
N GLU A 333 -11.23 -1.45 7.04
CA GLU A 333 -10.92 -1.75 5.66
C GLU A 333 -11.11 -0.52 4.79
N PHE A 334 -10.32 -0.41 3.75
CA PHE A 334 -10.26 0.75 2.87
C PHE A 334 -9.79 0.34 1.46
N MET A 335 -10.01 1.20 0.47
CA MET A 335 -9.33 1.07 -0.82
C MET A 335 -7.89 1.54 -0.65
N LEU A 336 -6.93 0.63 -0.84
CA LEU A 336 -5.50 0.95 -0.93
C LEU A 336 -5.16 1.37 -2.36
N VAL A 337 -4.43 2.48 -2.50
CA VAL A 337 -3.81 2.92 -3.74
C VAL A 337 -2.35 3.24 -3.49
N ALA A 338 -1.44 2.59 -4.23
CA ALA A 338 -0.02 2.91 -4.21
C ALA A 338 0.55 2.84 -5.63
N ALA A 339 1.39 3.81 -5.98
CA ALA A 339 2.04 3.87 -7.28
C ALA A 339 3.55 4.09 -7.06
N PRO A 340 4.35 3.01 -7.02
CA PRO A 340 5.78 3.13 -6.90
C PRO A 340 6.38 3.84 -8.11
N LEU A 341 7.55 4.43 -7.94
CA LEU A 341 8.29 5.02 -9.04
C LEU A 341 8.62 3.96 -10.10
N ALA A 342 8.46 4.30 -11.37
CA ALA A 342 8.76 3.41 -12.49
C ALA A 342 10.29 3.35 -12.73
N VAL A 343 11.02 2.75 -11.80
CA VAL A 343 12.47 2.59 -11.86
C VAL A 343 12.78 1.21 -12.40
N GLU A 344 13.30 1.16 -13.64
CA GLU A 344 13.84 -0.10 -14.19
C GLU A 344 14.94 -0.64 -13.27
N THR A 345 14.93 -1.93 -13.03
CA THR A 345 15.91 -2.62 -12.18
C THR A 345 15.99 -2.17 -10.71
N GLY A 346 15.04 -1.34 -10.22
CA GLY A 346 15.00 -0.90 -8.83
C GLY A 346 14.63 -2.02 -7.85
N THR A 347 15.24 -2.00 -6.66
CA THR A 347 15.00 -2.97 -5.57
C THR A 347 13.77 -2.65 -4.75
N GLY A 348 13.18 -1.50 -4.97
CA GLY A 348 12.02 -0.95 -4.27
C GLY A 348 11.76 0.48 -4.72
N SER A 349 10.89 1.18 -4.02
CA SER A 349 10.57 2.59 -4.28
C SER A 349 10.14 3.30 -3.00
N PRO A 350 10.58 4.53 -2.75
CA PRO A 350 9.83 5.39 -1.83
C PRO A 350 8.40 5.52 -2.36
N VAL A 351 7.43 5.52 -1.48
CA VAL A 351 6.03 5.53 -1.89
C VAL A 351 5.14 6.20 -0.85
N ASN A 352 4.27 7.09 -1.32
CA ASN A 352 3.13 7.56 -0.56
C ASN A 352 1.91 6.71 -0.92
N ALA A 353 1.65 5.68 -0.14
CA ALA A 353 0.43 4.90 -0.27
C ALA A 353 -0.76 5.69 0.32
N LEU A 354 -1.94 5.51 -0.27
CA LEU A 354 -3.18 6.17 0.14
C LEU A 354 -4.23 5.15 0.58
N ALA A 355 -4.85 5.41 1.71
CA ALA A 355 -6.10 4.76 2.12
C ALA A 355 -7.28 5.67 1.75
N ILE A 356 -8.30 5.11 1.10
CA ILE A 356 -9.50 5.84 0.69
C ILE A 356 -10.74 5.14 1.24
N PHE A 357 -11.54 5.90 1.98
CA PHE A 357 -12.78 5.46 2.61
C PHE A 357 -14.02 5.92 1.85
#